data_abf38b7a175bc094a11bec83fb6094ae
#
_entry.id   abf38b7a175bc094a11bec83fb6094ae
#
_cell.length_a   1.000
_cell.length_b   1.000
_cell.length_c   1.000
_cell.angle_alpha   90.00
_cell.angle_beta   90.00
_cell.angle_gamma   90.00
#
_symmetry.space_group_name_H-M   'P 1'
#
loop_
_entity.id
_entity.type
_entity.pdbx_description
1 polymer ?
#
loop_
_entity_poly.entity_id
_entity_poly.type
_entity_poly.pdbx_seq_one_letter_code
_entity_poly.pdbx_strand_id
1 'polypeptide(L)'
;MEMTYHCKVERQERVQHIINDIGLGQVVREKYVHTVEQIIAGQAGKYICVTDTGITIIKSEDKTKIITMYVTTFRELLSLYNGAKNIPSYLRKRVDRNQSFYIENGKTIWK
;
A
#
# COMPACT_ATOMS: atom_id res chain seq x y z
N MET A 1 -13.09 3.84 -6.15
CA MET A 1 -12.85 2.37 -6.10
C MET A 1 -13.47 1.78 -4.86
N GLU A 2 -14.13 0.66 -5.01
CA GLU A 2 -14.80 -0.03 -3.91
C GLU A 2 -13.82 -0.88 -3.10
N MET A 3 -13.96 -0.88 -1.77
CA MET A 3 -13.22 -1.78 -0.90
C MET A 3 -14.08 -2.98 -0.54
N THR A 4 -13.46 -4.17 -0.48
CA THR A 4 -14.15 -5.34 0.08
C THR A 4 -14.40 -5.14 1.57
N TYR A 5 -15.36 -5.86 2.13
CA TYR A 5 -15.62 -5.86 3.57
C TYR A 5 -14.36 -6.18 4.38
N HIS A 6 -13.60 -7.19 3.95
CA HIS A 6 -12.35 -7.58 4.57
C HIS A 6 -11.34 -6.41 4.60
N CYS A 7 -11.16 -5.70 3.49
CA CYS A 7 -10.25 -4.56 3.43
C CYS A 7 -10.72 -3.42 4.34
N LYS A 8 -12.00 -3.06 4.24
CA LYS A 8 -12.59 -1.93 4.95
C LYS A 8 -12.59 -2.11 6.48
N VAL A 9 -12.95 -3.32 6.94
CA VAL A 9 -13.14 -3.60 8.36
C VAL A 9 -11.88 -4.14 9.03
N GLU A 10 -11.16 -5.04 8.36
CA GLU A 10 -10.03 -5.76 8.96
C GLU A 10 -8.66 -5.24 8.56
N ARG A 11 -8.52 -4.67 7.35
CA ARG A 11 -7.21 -4.30 6.79
C ARG A 11 -6.95 -2.80 6.77
N GLN A 12 -7.98 -1.98 6.77
CA GLN A 12 -7.80 -0.53 6.80
C GLN A 12 -7.01 -0.07 8.03
N GLU A 13 -7.15 -0.76 9.16
CA GLU A 13 -6.41 -0.48 10.38
C GLU A 13 -4.89 -0.52 10.19
N ARG A 14 -4.40 -1.37 9.31
CA ARG A 14 -2.95 -1.50 9.03
C ARG A 14 -2.33 -0.22 8.48
N VAL A 15 -3.14 0.60 7.85
CA VAL A 15 -2.69 1.87 7.27
C VAL A 15 -3.37 3.07 7.94
N GLN A 16 -4.03 2.86 9.09
CA GLN A 16 -4.78 3.92 9.76
C GLN A 16 -3.90 5.12 10.11
N HIS A 17 -2.67 4.90 10.54
CA HIS A 17 -1.73 5.98 10.84
C HIS A 17 -1.38 6.80 9.59
N ILE A 18 -1.37 6.19 8.41
CA ILE A 18 -1.15 6.90 7.15
C ILE A 18 -2.43 7.65 6.74
N ILE A 19 -3.59 7.02 6.91
CA ILE A 19 -4.88 7.65 6.66
C ILE A 19 -5.04 8.92 7.51
N ASN A 20 -4.64 8.86 8.78
CA ASN A 20 -4.69 10.00 9.68
C ASN A 20 -3.72 11.10 9.29
N ASP A 21 -2.59 10.75 8.65
CA ASP A 21 -1.58 11.70 8.21
C ASP A 21 -2.00 12.43 6.92
N ILE A 22 -2.46 11.69 5.91
CA ILE A 22 -2.69 12.24 4.56
C ILE A 22 -4.13 12.10 4.05
N GLY A 23 -4.98 11.41 4.77
CA GLY A 23 -6.39 11.17 4.38
C GLY A 23 -6.58 9.94 3.50
N LEU A 24 -7.73 9.30 3.66
CA LEU A 24 -8.08 8.09 2.93
C LEU A 24 -8.06 8.30 1.40
N GLY A 25 -8.52 9.44 0.93
CA GLY A 25 -8.54 9.76 -0.50
C GLY A 25 -7.16 9.76 -1.13
N GLN A 26 -6.13 10.19 -0.40
CA GLN A 26 -4.75 10.15 -0.86
C GLN A 26 -4.17 8.74 -0.81
N VAL A 27 -4.53 7.96 0.21
CA VAL A 27 -4.06 6.58 0.37
C VAL A 27 -4.54 5.71 -0.79
N VAL A 28 -5.79 5.86 -1.20
CA VAL A 28 -6.43 5.00 -2.21
C VAL A 28 -6.47 5.60 -3.61
N ARG A 29 -5.88 6.76 -3.84
CA ARG A 29 -5.88 7.37 -5.17
C ARG A 29 -5.17 6.46 -6.18
N GLU A 30 -5.70 6.42 -7.38
CA GLU A 30 -5.22 5.53 -8.44
C GLU A 30 -3.99 6.08 -9.17
N LYS A 31 -2.95 6.46 -8.42
CA LYS A 31 -1.68 6.89 -8.96
C LYS A 31 -0.61 5.86 -8.57
N TYR A 32 -0.49 4.84 -9.38
CA TYR A 32 0.42 3.74 -9.12
C TYR A 32 1.78 3.99 -9.77
N VAL A 33 2.85 3.71 -9.03
CA VAL A 33 4.22 3.72 -9.56
C VAL A 33 4.59 2.34 -10.11
N HIS A 34 3.92 1.30 -9.62
CA HIS A 34 4.06 -0.07 -10.10
C HIS A 34 2.72 -0.80 -10.04
N THR A 35 2.44 -1.61 -11.05
CA THR A 35 1.32 -2.54 -11.06
C THR A 35 1.81 -3.88 -11.59
N VAL A 36 1.66 -4.93 -10.80
CA VAL A 36 2.08 -6.28 -11.15
C VAL A 36 0.87 -7.21 -11.07
N GLU A 37 0.60 -7.92 -12.14
CA GLU A 37 -0.42 -8.96 -12.15
C GLU A 37 0.15 -10.22 -11.49
N GLN A 38 -0.56 -10.76 -10.51
CA GLN A 38 -0.22 -12.01 -9.87
C GLN A 38 -1.25 -13.08 -10.23
N ILE A 39 -0.82 -14.08 -10.96
CA ILE A 39 -1.66 -15.21 -11.33
C ILE A 39 -1.23 -16.42 -10.53
N ILE A 40 -2.16 -16.97 -9.75
CA ILE A 40 -1.93 -18.17 -8.96
C ILE A 40 -2.86 -19.26 -9.51
N ALA A 41 -2.29 -20.40 -9.89
CA ALA A 41 -3.06 -21.52 -10.45
C ALA A 41 -4.21 -21.91 -9.51
N GLY A 42 -5.41 -22.02 -10.07
CA GLY A 42 -6.62 -22.39 -9.32
C GLY A 42 -7.25 -21.27 -8.50
N GLN A 43 -6.74 -20.04 -8.61
CA GLN A 43 -7.29 -18.89 -7.92
C GLN A 43 -7.56 -17.74 -8.91
N ALA A 44 -8.45 -16.83 -8.53
CA ALA A 44 -8.65 -15.60 -9.29
C ALA A 44 -7.37 -14.78 -9.28
N GLY A 45 -7.04 -14.15 -10.39
CA GLY A 45 -5.90 -13.26 -10.51
C GLY A 45 -6.03 -12.04 -9.58
N LYS A 46 -4.90 -11.43 -9.26
CA LYS A 46 -4.84 -10.23 -8.43
C LYS A 46 -3.84 -9.25 -9.02
N TYR A 47 -4.04 -7.97 -8.73
CA TYR A 47 -3.08 -6.94 -9.08
C TYR A 47 -2.46 -6.36 -7.81
N ILE A 48 -1.14 -6.35 -7.76
CA ILE A 48 -0.36 -5.72 -6.71
C ILE A 48 0.01 -4.33 -7.21
N CYS A 49 -0.52 -3.29 -6.59
CA CYS A 49 -0.32 -1.90 -7.00
C CYS A 49 0.40 -1.13 -5.91
N VAL A 50 1.55 -0.57 -6.22
CA VAL A 50 2.29 0.30 -5.29
C VAL A 50 1.97 1.75 -5.63
N THR A 51 1.50 2.51 -4.65
CA THR A 51 1.17 3.92 -4.82
C THR A 51 2.36 4.81 -4.51
N ASP A 52 2.32 6.05 -5.00
CA ASP A 52 3.35 7.04 -4.71
C ASP A 52 3.31 7.55 -3.25
N THR A 53 2.29 7.18 -2.49
CA THR A 53 2.19 7.46 -1.06
C THR A 53 2.82 6.38 -0.18
N GLY A 54 3.41 5.35 -0.79
CA GLY A 54 4.09 4.26 -0.06
C GLY A 54 3.14 3.22 0.50
N ILE A 55 2.00 3.03 -0.13
CA ILE A 55 1.00 2.03 0.24
C ILE A 55 0.90 1.01 -0.89
N THR A 56 0.87 -0.27 -0.55
CA THR A 56 0.60 -1.35 -1.49
C THR A 56 -0.87 -1.73 -1.41
N ILE A 57 -1.54 -1.72 -2.54
CA ILE A 57 -2.96 -2.04 -2.67
C ILE A 57 -3.09 -3.30 -3.52
N ILE A 58 -3.79 -4.31 -3.00
CA ILE A 58 -4.11 -5.53 -3.74
C ILE A 58 -5.51 -5.40 -4.29
N LYS A 59 -5.63 -5.44 -5.61
CA LYS A 59 -6.91 -5.29 -6.32
C LYS A 59 -7.40 -6.62 -6.86
N SER A 60 -8.72 -6.73 -7.02
CA SER A 60 -9.35 -7.88 -7.66
C SER A 60 -8.94 -8.00 -9.13
N GLU A 61 -9.21 -9.17 -9.74
CA GLU A 61 -8.88 -9.48 -11.13
C GLU A 61 -9.44 -8.45 -12.11
N ASP A 62 -10.66 -7.99 -11.89
CA ASP A 62 -11.31 -6.96 -12.72
C ASP A 62 -10.93 -5.53 -12.35
N LYS A 63 -10.08 -5.35 -11.34
CA LYS A 63 -9.61 -4.06 -10.84
C LYS A 63 -10.71 -3.16 -10.24
N THR A 64 -11.87 -3.71 -9.90
CA THR A 64 -12.98 -2.91 -9.36
C THR A 64 -12.97 -2.80 -7.84
N LYS A 65 -12.29 -3.72 -7.14
CA LYS A 65 -12.30 -3.80 -5.69
C LYS A 65 -10.91 -3.84 -5.11
N ILE A 66 -10.72 -3.15 -3.98
CA ILE A 66 -9.51 -3.27 -3.15
C ILE A 66 -9.75 -4.41 -2.17
N ILE A 67 -8.93 -5.46 -2.29
CA ILE A 67 -9.02 -6.65 -1.43
C ILE A 67 -8.32 -6.43 -0.10
N THR A 68 -7.14 -5.79 -0.15
CA THR A 68 -6.35 -5.46 1.04
C THR A 68 -5.39 -4.32 0.73
N MET A 69 -4.87 -3.70 1.78
CA MET A 69 -3.84 -2.68 1.65
C MET A 69 -2.89 -2.74 2.84
N TYR A 70 -1.64 -2.34 2.62
CA TYR A 70 -0.62 -2.30 3.68
C TYR A 70 0.47 -1.31 3.32
N VAL A 71 1.27 -0.93 4.33
CA VAL A 71 2.42 -0.06 4.11
C VAL A 71 3.46 -0.82 3.29
N THR A 72 3.88 -0.25 2.16
CA THR A 72 4.92 -0.85 1.30
C THR A 72 6.21 -1.04 2.10
N THR A 73 6.84 -2.21 1.95
CA THR A 73 8.11 -2.50 2.61
C THR A 73 9.30 -2.20 1.68
N PHE A 74 10.46 -1.93 2.27
CA PHE A 74 11.70 -1.78 1.50
C PHE A 74 12.03 -3.04 0.70
N ARG A 75 11.80 -4.21 1.29
CA ARG A 75 11.99 -5.50 0.61
C ARG A 75 11.15 -5.61 -0.66
N GLU A 76 9.90 -5.16 -0.60
CA GLU A 76 9.01 -5.14 -1.77
C GLU A 76 9.54 -4.20 -2.85
N LEU A 77 10.01 -3.02 -2.46
CA LEU A 77 10.63 -2.08 -3.40
C LEU A 77 11.88 -2.65 -4.06
N LEU A 78 12.73 -3.34 -3.31
CA LEU A 78 13.91 -4.01 -3.86
C LEU A 78 13.54 -5.01 -4.94
N SER A 79 12.49 -5.79 -4.71
CA SER A 79 12.01 -6.78 -5.66
C SER A 79 11.44 -6.10 -6.93
N LEU A 80 10.58 -5.09 -6.76
CA LEU A 80 9.90 -4.43 -7.87
C LEU A 80 10.83 -3.61 -8.75
N TYR A 81 11.83 -2.98 -8.17
CA TYR A 81 12.78 -2.11 -8.89
C TYR A 81 14.10 -2.79 -9.22
N ASN A 82 14.28 -4.07 -8.87
CA ASN A 82 15.51 -4.84 -9.11
C ASN A 82 16.76 -4.20 -8.48
N GLY A 83 16.63 -3.75 -7.24
CA GLY A 83 17.75 -3.24 -6.46
C GLY A 83 17.54 -1.82 -5.94
N ALA A 84 18.26 -1.51 -4.85
CA ALA A 84 18.11 -0.24 -4.14
C ALA A 84 18.42 0.99 -5.01
N LYS A 85 19.35 0.88 -5.92
CA LYS A 85 19.79 1.99 -6.80
C LYS A 85 18.68 2.46 -7.74
N ASN A 86 17.74 1.59 -8.06
CA ASN A 86 16.66 1.88 -9.01
C ASN A 86 15.42 2.45 -8.34
N ILE A 87 15.36 2.42 -7.00
CA ILE A 87 14.22 2.94 -6.25
C ILE A 87 14.26 4.47 -6.26
N PRO A 88 13.19 5.15 -6.72
CA PRO A 88 13.14 6.61 -6.67
C PRO A 88 13.31 7.12 -5.22
N SER A 89 14.13 8.15 -5.03
CA SER A 89 14.41 8.71 -3.70
C SER A 89 13.16 9.14 -2.95
N TYR A 90 12.21 9.77 -3.64
CA TYR A 90 10.99 10.24 -3.00
C TYR A 90 10.15 9.08 -2.45
N LEU A 91 10.10 7.96 -3.18
CA LEU A 91 9.35 6.79 -2.78
C LEU A 91 10.01 6.10 -1.59
N ARG A 92 11.33 5.95 -1.62
CA ARG A 92 12.09 5.40 -0.51
C ARG A 92 11.89 6.23 0.77
N LYS A 93 11.99 7.54 0.67
CA LYS A 93 11.76 8.44 1.81
C LYS A 93 10.34 8.30 2.35
N ARG A 94 9.35 8.21 1.46
CA ARG A 94 7.95 8.05 1.86
C ARG A 94 7.72 6.72 2.57
N VAL A 95 8.26 5.63 2.06
CA VAL A 95 8.15 4.32 2.68
C VAL A 95 8.84 4.30 4.04
N ASP A 96 10.04 4.86 4.15
CA ASP A 96 10.76 4.96 5.43
C ASP A 96 9.95 5.76 6.46
N ARG A 97 9.35 6.88 6.04
CA ARG A 97 8.47 7.67 6.90
C ARG A 97 7.27 6.86 7.37
N ASN A 98 6.60 6.15 6.47
CA ASN A 98 5.43 5.34 6.79
C ASN A 98 5.73 4.23 7.78
N GLN A 99 6.95 3.70 7.77
CA GLN A 99 7.42 2.68 8.71
C GLN A 99 7.87 3.25 10.05
N SER A 100 8.04 4.57 10.14
CA SER A 100 8.67 5.21 11.30
C SER A 100 7.70 5.66 12.38
N PHE A 101 6.40 5.61 12.13
CA PHE A 101 5.42 6.06 13.10
C PHE A 101 4.16 5.20 13.11
N TYR A 102 3.40 5.32 14.19
CA TYR A 102 2.10 4.67 14.35
C TYR A 102 1.20 5.54 15.21
N ILE A 103 -0.09 5.23 15.27
CA ILE A 103 -1.05 5.96 16.09
C ILE A 103 -1.40 5.14 17.33
N GLU A 104 -1.31 5.75 18.50
CA GLU A 104 -1.71 5.16 19.74
C GLU A 104 -2.54 6.18 20.53
N ASN A 105 -3.73 5.80 20.94
CA ASN A 105 -4.67 6.67 21.68
C ASN A 105 -4.89 8.02 20.99
N GLY A 106 -4.99 8.04 19.66
CA GLY A 106 -5.19 9.25 18.88
C GLY A 106 -3.95 10.12 18.70
N LYS A 107 -2.81 9.69 19.21
CA LYS A 107 -1.54 10.44 19.10
C LYS A 107 -0.57 9.76 18.15
N THR A 108 0.16 10.55 17.38
CA THR A 108 1.24 10.03 16.52
C THR A 108 2.47 9.73 17.40
N ILE A 109 2.93 8.48 17.34
CA ILE A 109 4.13 8.03 18.04
C ILE A 109 5.19 7.72 17.00
N TRP A 110 6.36 8.33 17.14
CA TRP A 110 7.52 8.08 16.26
C TRP A 110 8.38 6.96 16.85
N LYS A 111 8.74 6.02 15.99
CA LYS A 111 9.66 4.93 16.37
C LYS A 111 11.09 5.43 16.48
#